data_03b70123b10bf1351ef13f59b053e102
#
_entry.id   03b70123b10bf1351ef13f59b053e102
#
_cell.length_a   1.000
_cell.length_b   1.000
_cell.length_c   1.000
_cell.angle_alpha   90.00
_cell.angle_beta   90.00
_cell.angle_gamma   90.00
#
_symmetry.space_group_name_H-M   'P 1'
#
loop_
_entity.id
_entity.type
_entity.pdbx_description
1 polymer ?
#
loop_
_entity_poly.entity_id
_entity_poly.type
_entity_poly.pdbx_seq_one_letter_code
_entity_poly.pdbx_strand_id
1 'polypeptide(L)'
;MEEKKKLMPKEDVALYRLLAIILFGVATFVFACFIGDAGMWSFFNSTVTKIILITLFAVVAFFAVRGIIVGNPNNRIFTVGSVCCVIAPVLLVLAFFHFFSACRGDLLKIVAIATTIVAFVKVVYPSNYFKTTLVAACAFVAMFFMQVPNVPSKFFMNTVFKILAYPLGIVLPLCVLVFILLAKKNKGKFKLGKVVNVDISKNNGISFWCAVILMTVATVGTIVLAIVPTIYLIVMGVYLGVFIIVGVICTIKLV
;
A
#
# COMPACT_ATOMS: atom_id res chain seq x y z
N MET A 1 30.57 -26.35 -22.44
CA MET A 1 29.27 -25.95 -23.02
C MET A 1 28.42 -25.39 -21.92
N GLU A 2 28.34 -24.06 -21.75
CA GLU A 2 27.39 -23.42 -20.82
C GLU A 2 26.01 -23.51 -21.44
N GLU A 3 25.13 -24.34 -20.87
CA GLU A 3 23.72 -24.32 -21.19
C GLU A 3 23.19 -22.91 -20.89
N LYS A 4 22.92 -22.11 -21.91
CA LYS A 4 22.17 -20.87 -21.81
C LYS A 4 20.83 -21.21 -21.17
N LYS A 5 20.69 -20.98 -19.85
CA LYS A 5 19.42 -21.11 -19.15
C LYS A 5 18.38 -20.31 -19.93
N LYS A 6 17.45 -21.02 -20.56
CA LYS A 6 16.35 -20.45 -21.33
C LYS A 6 15.56 -19.54 -20.38
N LEU A 7 15.61 -18.23 -20.60
CA LEU A 7 14.86 -17.26 -19.81
C LEU A 7 13.36 -17.53 -20.01
N MET A 8 12.61 -17.59 -18.93
CA MET A 8 11.17 -17.75 -18.99
C MET A 8 10.52 -16.62 -19.80
N PRO A 9 9.46 -16.90 -20.57
CA PRO A 9 8.64 -15.87 -21.22
C PRO A 9 8.15 -14.83 -20.20
N LYS A 10 8.00 -13.58 -20.61
CA LYS A 10 7.56 -12.49 -19.70
C LYS A 10 6.17 -12.74 -19.14
N GLU A 11 5.30 -13.37 -19.91
CA GLU A 11 3.93 -13.70 -19.53
C GLU A 11 3.87 -14.72 -18.40
N ASP A 12 4.66 -15.81 -18.52
CA ASP A 12 4.75 -16.83 -17.47
C ASP A 12 5.30 -16.24 -16.16
N VAL A 13 6.31 -15.37 -16.27
CA VAL A 13 6.87 -14.69 -15.10
C VAL A 13 5.83 -13.82 -14.40
N ALA A 14 4.97 -13.13 -15.16
CA ALA A 14 3.90 -12.30 -14.60
C ALA A 14 2.84 -13.16 -13.91
N LEU A 15 2.44 -14.28 -14.53
CA LEU A 15 1.46 -15.22 -13.96
C LEU A 15 1.94 -15.82 -12.64
N TYR A 16 3.17 -16.34 -12.59
CA TYR A 16 3.74 -16.91 -11.36
C TYR A 16 3.91 -15.87 -10.25
N ARG A 17 4.26 -14.62 -10.59
CA ARG A 17 4.31 -13.53 -9.61
C ARG A 17 2.94 -13.24 -9.02
N LEU A 18 1.92 -13.20 -9.85
CA LEU A 18 0.55 -12.93 -9.44
C LEU A 18 0.04 -14.02 -8.50
N LEU A 19 0.25 -15.29 -8.84
CA LEU A 19 -0.12 -16.42 -8.00
C LEU A 19 0.58 -16.38 -6.65
N ALA A 20 1.88 -16.08 -6.63
CA ALA A 20 2.65 -15.96 -5.40
C ALA A 20 2.20 -14.79 -4.52
N ILE A 21 1.81 -13.64 -5.11
CA ILE A 21 1.28 -12.50 -4.37
C ILE A 21 -0.06 -12.85 -3.71
N ILE A 22 -0.94 -13.54 -4.42
CA ILE A 22 -2.22 -14.00 -3.86
C ILE A 22 -1.98 -14.96 -2.71
N LEU A 23 -1.13 -15.98 -2.91
CA LEU A 23 -0.80 -16.94 -1.85
C LEU A 23 -0.19 -16.26 -0.62
N PHE A 24 0.75 -15.34 -0.82
CA PHE A 24 1.34 -14.56 0.26
C PHE A 24 0.30 -13.70 0.98
N GLY A 25 -0.60 -13.04 0.25
CA GLY A 25 -1.68 -12.23 0.80
C GLY A 25 -2.62 -13.05 1.67
N VAL A 26 -3.06 -14.22 1.17
CA VAL A 26 -3.91 -15.14 1.93
C VAL A 26 -3.17 -15.64 3.18
N ALA A 27 -1.92 -16.08 3.05
CA ALA A 27 -1.13 -16.55 4.18
C ALA A 27 -0.94 -15.46 5.26
N THR A 28 -0.66 -14.23 4.84
CA THR A 28 -0.49 -13.10 5.76
C THR A 28 -1.80 -12.72 6.44
N PHE A 29 -2.92 -12.78 5.72
CA PHE A 29 -4.23 -12.52 6.28
C PHE A 29 -4.64 -13.58 7.31
N VAL A 30 -4.45 -14.86 7.00
CA VAL A 30 -4.71 -15.99 7.93
C VAL A 30 -3.81 -15.85 9.17
N PHE A 31 -2.54 -15.52 8.99
CA PHE A 31 -1.62 -15.28 10.10
C PHE A 31 -2.07 -14.10 10.97
N ALA A 32 -2.58 -13.01 10.36
CA ALA A 32 -3.12 -11.86 11.08
C ALA A 32 -4.36 -12.24 11.91
N CYS A 33 -5.25 -13.07 11.36
CA CYS A 33 -6.40 -13.61 12.10
C CYS A 33 -5.93 -14.47 13.29
N PHE A 34 -5.00 -15.38 13.05
CA PHE A 34 -4.47 -16.27 14.08
C PHE A 34 -3.81 -15.50 15.22
N ILE A 35 -2.99 -14.50 14.94
CA ILE A 35 -2.40 -13.63 15.96
C ILE A 35 -3.48 -12.89 16.75
N GLY A 36 -4.54 -12.42 16.07
CA GLY A 36 -5.65 -11.71 16.70
C GLY A 36 -6.34 -12.56 17.77
N ASP A 37 -6.58 -13.84 17.46
CA ASP A 37 -7.41 -14.72 18.27
C ASP A 37 -6.63 -15.52 19.33
N ALA A 38 -5.36 -15.86 19.05
CA ALA A 38 -4.59 -16.83 19.86
C ALA A 38 -3.91 -16.26 21.10
N GLY A 39 -4.13 -15.00 21.47
CA GLY A 39 -3.50 -14.42 22.67
C GLY A 39 -1.96 -14.33 22.62
N MET A 40 -1.34 -14.49 21.44
CA MET A 40 0.11 -14.43 21.25
C MET A 40 0.72 -13.02 21.50
N TRP A 41 -0.07 -12.13 22.03
CA TRP A 41 0.30 -10.75 22.35
C TRP A 41 1.47 -10.64 23.33
N SER A 42 1.54 -11.53 24.30
CA SER A 42 2.64 -11.58 25.28
C SER A 42 3.98 -11.84 24.60
N PHE A 43 4.01 -12.75 23.63
CA PHE A 43 5.22 -13.06 22.85
C PHE A 43 5.72 -11.83 22.08
N PHE A 44 4.83 -11.15 21.34
CA PHE A 44 5.21 -9.95 20.58
C PHE A 44 5.50 -8.74 21.46
N ASN A 45 5.08 -8.75 22.72
CA ASN A 45 5.36 -7.69 23.68
C ASN A 45 6.72 -7.85 24.41
N SER A 46 7.35 -9.00 24.29
CA SER A 46 8.67 -9.26 24.85
C SER A 46 9.72 -8.30 24.25
N THR A 47 10.61 -7.78 25.09
CA THR A 47 11.70 -6.88 24.66
C THR A 47 12.61 -7.55 23.63
N VAL A 48 12.91 -8.83 23.82
CA VAL A 48 13.74 -9.60 22.88
C VAL A 48 13.08 -9.70 21.51
N THR A 49 11.79 -10.05 21.46
CA THR A 49 11.04 -10.15 20.22
C THR A 49 10.97 -8.80 19.48
N LYS A 50 10.79 -7.69 20.21
CA LYS A 50 10.80 -6.33 19.63
C LYS A 50 12.13 -6.01 18.96
N ILE A 51 13.24 -6.26 19.63
CA ILE A 51 14.59 -6.01 19.08
C ILE A 51 14.79 -6.85 17.81
N ILE A 52 14.43 -8.13 17.84
CA ILE A 52 14.54 -9.02 16.68
C ILE A 52 13.69 -8.49 15.51
N LEU A 53 12.44 -8.12 15.75
CA LEU A 53 11.52 -7.64 14.71
C LEU A 53 11.99 -6.30 14.11
N ILE A 54 12.48 -5.36 14.93
CA ILE A 54 13.01 -4.08 14.45
C ILE A 54 14.26 -4.31 13.60
N THR A 55 15.16 -5.17 14.05
CA THR A 55 16.37 -5.52 13.28
C THR A 55 16.01 -6.18 11.95
N LEU A 56 15.09 -7.15 11.99
CA LEU A 56 14.62 -7.84 10.78
C LEU A 56 13.93 -6.86 9.82
N PHE A 57 13.09 -5.96 10.33
CA PHE A 57 12.47 -4.90 9.53
C PHE A 57 13.51 -4.00 8.86
N ALA A 58 14.54 -3.55 9.59
CA ALA A 58 15.58 -2.69 9.05
C ALA A 58 16.35 -3.38 7.89
N VAL A 59 16.70 -4.66 8.06
CA VAL A 59 17.36 -5.46 7.01
C VAL A 59 16.46 -5.63 5.80
N VAL A 60 15.20 -6.02 6.01
CA VAL A 60 14.23 -6.23 4.92
C VAL A 60 13.92 -4.92 4.20
N ALA A 61 13.77 -3.81 4.92
CA ALA A 61 13.56 -2.49 4.34
C ALA A 61 14.75 -2.05 3.47
N PHE A 62 15.97 -2.31 3.90
CA PHE A 62 17.18 -2.04 3.11
C PHE A 62 17.15 -2.80 1.77
N PHE A 63 16.87 -4.11 1.78
CA PHE A 63 16.76 -4.91 0.56
C PHE A 63 15.56 -4.51 -0.30
N ALA A 64 14.45 -4.07 0.30
CA ALA A 64 13.29 -3.55 -0.43
C ALA A 64 13.65 -2.28 -1.22
N VAL A 65 14.28 -1.31 -0.57
CA VAL A 65 14.73 -0.06 -1.21
C VAL A 65 15.74 -0.36 -2.33
N ARG A 66 16.73 -1.21 -2.05
CA ARG A 66 17.69 -1.65 -3.07
C ARG A 66 16.99 -2.30 -4.27
N GLY A 67 15.98 -3.15 -4.01
CA GLY A 67 15.21 -3.82 -5.08
C GLY A 67 14.39 -2.86 -5.92
N ILE A 68 13.88 -1.76 -5.34
CA ILE A 68 13.19 -0.70 -6.08
C ILE A 68 14.17 0.03 -7.01
N ILE A 69 15.39 0.31 -6.54
CA ILE A 69 16.41 1.05 -7.30
C ILE A 69 16.97 0.20 -8.45
N VAL A 70 17.35 -1.04 -8.16
CA VAL A 70 18.01 -1.94 -9.15
C VAL A 70 17.01 -2.55 -10.13
N GLY A 71 15.74 -2.71 -9.73
CA GLY A 71 14.71 -3.37 -10.54
C GLY A 71 14.94 -4.88 -10.68
N ASN A 72 14.38 -5.46 -11.75
CA ASN A 72 14.51 -6.89 -12.06
C ASN A 72 15.11 -7.11 -13.47
N PRO A 73 16.44 -7.09 -13.62
CA PRO A 73 17.10 -7.12 -14.93
C PRO A 73 16.92 -8.45 -15.69
N ASN A 74 16.64 -9.56 -15.01
CA ASN A 74 16.75 -10.91 -15.58
C ASN A 74 15.43 -11.68 -15.71
N ASN A 75 14.28 -11.04 -15.81
CA ASN A 75 12.96 -11.70 -15.89
C ASN A 75 12.75 -12.84 -14.86
N ARG A 76 13.33 -12.73 -13.68
CA ARG A 76 13.14 -13.72 -12.61
C ARG A 76 11.75 -13.57 -12.01
N ILE A 77 11.13 -14.69 -11.63
CA ILE A 77 9.83 -14.70 -10.94
C ILE A 77 9.92 -13.86 -9.66
N PHE A 78 10.96 -14.11 -8.86
CA PHE A 78 11.23 -13.37 -7.63
C PHE A 78 12.63 -12.76 -7.67
N THR A 79 12.71 -11.52 -7.20
CA THR A 79 13.96 -10.91 -6.77
C THR A 79 13.87 -10.67 -5.27
N VAL A 80 15.01 -10.74 -4.57
CA VAL A 80 15.07 -10.48 -3.13
C VAL A 80 14.38 -9.14 -2.81
N GLY A 81 14.64 -8.10 -3.61
CA GLY A 81 14.02 -6.80 -3.43
C GLY A 81 12.48 -6.81 -3.55
N SER A 82 11.90 -7.56 -4.52
CA SER A 82 10.45 -7.62 -4.68
C SER A 82 9.76 -8.35 -3.52
N VAL A 83 10.35 -9.41 -3.01
CA VAL A 83 9.86 -10.13 -1.83
C VAL A 83 9.94 -9.23 -0.60
N CYS A 84 11.06 -8.54 -0.40
CA CYS A 84 11.24 -7.62 0.71
C CYS A 84 10.24 -6.46 0.69
N CYS A 85 9.86 -5.94 -0.49
CA CYS A 85 8.84 -4.89 -0.61
C CYS A 85 7.46 -5.32 -0.09
N VAL A 86 7.12 -6.61 -0.22
CA VAL A 86 5.82 -7.15 0.24
C VAL A 86 5.86 -7.47 1.74
N ILE A 87 7.00 -7.95 2.24
CA ILE A 87 7.17 -8.34 3.64
C ILE A 87 7.40 -7.12 4.56
N ALA A 88 8.10 -6.08 4.09
CA ALA A 88 8.46 -4.93 4.90
C ALA A 88 7.28 -4.24 5.63
N PRO A 89 6.12 -3.95 5.00
CA PRO A 89 5.00 -3.34 5.70
C PRO A 89 4.41 -4.22 6.81
N VAL A 90 4.39 -5.53 6.61
CA VAL A 90 3.91 -6.48 7.63
C VAL A 90 4.87 -6.51 8.81
N LEU A 91 6.18 -6.57 8.56
CA LEU A 91 7.19 -6.50 9.61
C LEU A 91 7.18 -5.16 10.35
N LEU A 92 6.90 -4.06 9.65
CA LEU A 92 6.73 -2.74 10.26
C LEU A 92 5.62 -2.77 11.32
N VAL A 93 4.44 -3.29 10.96
CA VAL A 93 3.33 -3.40 11.90
C VAL A 93 3.67 -4.32 13.06
N LEU A 94 4.32 -5.45 12.82
CA LEU A 94 4.75 -6.36 13.88
C LEU A 94 5.81 -5.74 14.79
N ALA A 95 6.80 -5.04 14.25
CA ALA A 95 7.86 -4.39 15.02
C ALA A 95 7.32 -3.29 15.94
N PHE A 96 6.33 -2.53 15.47
CA PHE A 96 5.68 -1.47 16.23
C PHE A 96 4.36 -1.91 16.88
N PHE A 97 4.12 -3.21 16.94
CA PHE A 97 2.89 -3.82 17.40
C PHE A 97 2.44 -3.39 18.80
N HIS A 98 3.41 -3.09 19.68
CA HIS A 98 3.14 -2.59 21.01
C HIS A 98 2.40 -1.24 21.01
N PHE A 99 2.71 -0.38 20.05
CA PHE A 99 2.09 0.92 19.93
C PHE A 99 0.64 0.85 19.46
N PHE A 100 0.27 -0.19 18.71
CA PHE A 100 -1.06 -0.39 18.15
C PHE A 100 -2.02 -1.17 19.07
N SER A 101 -1.81 -1.15 20.37
CA SER A 101 -2.49 -2.03 21.33
C SER A 101 -4.03 -2.06 21.26
N ALA A 102 -4.69 -1.00 20.73
CA ALA A 102 -6.13 -0.94 20.61
C ALA A 102 -6.69 -1.58 19.33
N CYS A 103 -5.88 -1.73 18.27
CA CYS A 103 -6.36 -2.16 16.95
C CYS A 103 -5.38 -3.12 16.25
N ARG A 104 -4.60 -3.86 17.00
CA ARG A 104 -3.46 -4.68 16.50
C ARG A 104 -3.85 -5.66 15.39
N GLY A 105 -4.82 -6.52 15.68
CA GLY A 105 -5.25 -7.56 14.74
C GLY A 105 -5.86 -6.96 13.48
N ASP A 106 -6.72 -5.97 13.63
CA ASP A 106 -7.40 -5.33 12.49
C ASP A 106 -6.43 -4.53 11.64
N LEU A 107 -5.46 -3.84 12.25
CA LEU A 107 -4.42 -3.13 11.51
C LEU A 107 -3.57 -4.12 10.69
N LEU A 108 -3.19 -5.25 11.27
CA LEU A 108 -2.40 -6.25 10.55
C LEU A 108 -3.19 -6.84 9.37
N LYS A 109 -4.48 -7.13 9.55
CA LYS A 109 -5.38 -7.58 8.47
C LYS A 109 -5.47 -6.55 7.34
N ILE A 110 -5.68 -5.28 7.69
CA ILE A 110 -5.78 -4.18 6.72
C ILE A 110 -4.47 -3.97 5.96
N VAL A 111 -3.34 -3.99 6.65
CA VAL A 111 -2.03 -3.87 6.01
C VAL A 111 -1.75 -5.07 5.09
N ALA A 112 -2.12 -6.28 5.49
CA ALA A 112 -2.00 -7.47 4.65
C ALA A 112 -2.81 -7.33 3.35
N ILE A 113 -4.06 -6.88 3.44
CA ILE A 113 -4.92 -6.63 2.27
C ILE A 113 -4.33 -5.52 1.40
N ALA A 114 -3.98 -4.37 1.99
CA ALA A 114 -3.46 -3.22 1.27
C ALA A 114 -2.16 -3.55 0.52
N THR A 115 -1.22 -4.25 1.16
CA THR A 115 0.04 -4.67 0.53
C THR A 115 -0.17 -5.67 -0.59
N THR A 116 -1.12 -6.59 -0.42
CA THR A 116 -1.48 -7.57 -1.46
C THR A 116 -2.05 -6.87 -2.69
N ILE A 117 -2.97 -5.93 -2.51
CA ILE A 117 -3.56 -5.13 -3.60
C ILE A 117 -2.48 -4.31 -4.31
N VAL A 118 -1.62 -3.62 -3.57
CA VAL A 118 -0.54 -2.80 -4.13
C VAL A 118 0.45 -3.67 -4.93
N ALA A 119 0.81 -4.84 -4.41
CA ALA A 119 1.69 -5.78 -5.10
C ALA A 119 1.06 -6.35 -6.37
N PHE A 120 -0.23 -6.70 -6.32
CA PHE A 120 -1.01 -7.15 -7.47
C PHE A 120 -1.03 -6.08 -8.58
N VAL A 121 -1.38 -4.84 -8.21
CA VAL A 121 -1.43 -3.72 -9.17
C VAL A 121 -0.06 -3.46 -9.79
N LYS A 122 1.02 -3.59 -9.03
CA LYS A 122 2.38 -3.43 -9.57
C LYS A 122 2.73 -4.43 -10.67
N VAL A 123 2.17 -5.64 -10.62
CA VAL A 123 2.43 -6.69 -11.61
C VAL A 123 1.56 -6.54 -12.85
N VAL A 124 0.30 -6.18 -12.66
CA VAL A 124 -0.72 -6.18 -13.73
C VAL A 124 -0.79 -4.84 -14.46
N TYR A 125 -0.59 -3.73 -13.76
CA TYR A 125 -0.90 -2.40 -14.29
C TYR A 125 0.35 -1.55 -14.57
N PRO A 126 0.22 -0.53 -15.43
CA PRO A 126 1.31 0.39 -15.74
C PRO A 126 1.77 1.19 -14.51
N SER A 127 3.02 1.63 -14.55
CA SER A 127 3.69 2.34 -13.44
C SER A 127 2.92 3.55 -12.88
N ASN A 128 2.18 4.28 -13.73
CA ASN A 128 1.40 5.45 -13.28
C ASN A 128 0.20 5.05 -12.43
N TYR A 129 -0.50 3.97 -12.80
CA TYR A 129 -1.60 3.44 -11.99
C TYR A 129 -1.11 2.84 -10.68
N PHE A 130 0.04 2.17 -10.69
CA PHE A 130 0.67 1.68 -9.46
C PHE A 130 0.95 2.81 -8.46
N LYS A 131 1.48 3.96 -8.91
CA LYS A 131 1.75 5.10 -8.02
C LYS A 131 0.47 5.65 -7.38
N THR A 132 -0.60 5.78 -8.16
CA THR A 132 -1.91 6.21 -7.62
C THR A 132 -2.50 5.19 -6.65
N THR A 133 -2.38 3.90 -6.93
CA THR A 133 -2.81 2.83 -6.03
C THR A 133 -2.04 2.82 -4.72
N LEU A 134 -0.73 3.10 -4.75
CA LEU A 134 0.07 3.19 -3.54
C LEU A 134 -0.45 4.31 -2.62
N VAL A 135 -0.72 5.49 -3.18
CA VAL A 135 -1.29 6.61 -2.41
C VAL A 135 -2.70 6.29 -1.91
N ALA A 136 -3.50 5.62 -2.74
CA ALA A 136 -4.84 5.15 -2.35
C ALA A 136 -4.79 4.16 -1.18
N ALA A 137 -3.84 3.23 -1.18
CA ALA A 137 -3.63 2.30 -0.07
C ALA A 137 -3.20 3.02 1.22
N CYS A 138 -2.32 4.02 1.12
CA CYS A 138 -1.97 4.85 2.28
C CYS A 138 -3.19 5.61 2.83
N ALA A 139 -4.04 6.17 1.97
CA ALA A 139 -5.27 6.84 2.38
C ALA A 139 -6.27 5.86 3.05
N PHE A 140 -6.36 4.62 2.55
CA PHE A 140 -7.19 3.59 3.17
C PHE A 140 -6.74 3.26 4.60
N VAL A 141 -5.43 3.11 4.80
CA VAL A 141 -4.85 2.90 6.15
C VAL A 141 -5.09 4.14 7.03
N ALA A 142 -5.00 5.35 6.48
CA ALA A 142 -5.29 6.58 7.20
C ALA A 142 -6.75 6.66 7.66
N MET A 143 -7.70 6.28 6.79
CA MET A 143 -9.13 6.20 7.15
C MET A 143 -9.35 5.24 8.32
N PHE A 144 -8.66 4.11 8.33
CA PHE A 144 -8.71 3.17 9.45
C PHE A 144 -8.23 3.80 10.76
N PHE A 145 -7.16 4.58 10.74
CA PHE A 145 -6.68 5.28 11.93
C PHE A 145 -7.67 6.33 12.48
N MET A 146 -8.49 6.91 11.61
CA MET A 146 -9.51 7.88 12.06
C MET A 146 -10.61 7.24 12.91
N GLN A 147 -10.91 5.96 12.72
CA GLN A 147 -11.91 5.24 13.50
C GLN A 147 -11.41 4.75 14.87
N VAL A 148 -10.09 4.69 15.11
CA VAL A 148 -9.56 4.15 16.37
C VAL A 148 -10.17 4.88 17.55
N PRO A 149 -10.88 4.18 18.45
CA PRO A 149 -11.59 4.81 19.55
C PRO A 149 -10.62 5.50 20.52
N ASN A 150 -11.02 6.63 21.05
CA ASN A 150 -10.29 7.33 22.09
C ASN A 150 -10.41 6.56 23.42
N VAL A 151 -9.47 5.68 23.69
CA VAL A 151 -9.36 4.99 24.99
C VAL A 151 -8.57 5.89 25.93
N PRO A 152 -9.14 6.34 27.06
CA PRO A 152 -8.48 7.30 27.95
C PRO A 152 -7.09 6.86 28.43
N SER A 153 -6.91 5.58 28.71
CA SER A 153 -5.63 4.99 29.12
C SER A 153 -4.54 5.00 28.01
N LYS A 154 -4.90 5.34 26.78
CA LYS A 154 -4.03 5.33 25.58
C LYS A 154 -4.12 6.63 24.78
N PHE A 155 -4.51 7.70 25.42
CA PHE A 155 -4.76 9.01 24.79
C PHE A 155 -3.61 9.47 23.89
N PHE A 156 -2.38 9.38 24.36
CA PHE A 156 -1.20 9.80 23.59
C PHE A 156 -1.09 9.04 22.27
N MET A 157 -1.23 7.71 22.29
CA MET A 157 -1.13 6.87 21.07
C MET A 157 -2.26 7.13 20.09
N ASN A 158 -3.49 7.28 20.57
CA ASN A 158 -4.64 7.59 19.72
C ASN A 158 -4.46 8.96 19.03
N THR A 159 -3.89 9.92 19.73
CA THR A 159 -3.57 11.24 19.17
C THR A 159 -2.50 11.15 18.10
N VAL A 160 -1.43 10.37 18.32
CA VAL A 160 -0.38 10.15 17.32
C VAL A 160 -0.93 9.51 16.05
N PHE A 161 -1.81 8.49 16.15
CA PHE A 161 -2.43 7.87 14.98
C PHE A 161 -3.29 8.85 14.19
N LYS A 162 -4.09 9.67 14.87
CA LYS A 162 -4.88 10.70 14.21
C LYS A 162 -3.99 11.74 13.54
N ILE A 163 -2.92 12.19 14.20
CA ILE A 163 -1.96 13.12 13.62
C ILE A 163 -1.31 12.52 12.35
N LEU A 164 -0.95 11.23 12.37
CA LEU A 164 -0.40 10.54 11.19
C LEU A 164 -1.43 10.31 10.08
N ALA A 165 -2.69 10.13 10.45
CA ALA A 165 -3.76 9.93 9.49
C ALA A 165 -4.04 11.18 8.63
N TYR A 166 -3.92 12.38 9.18
CA TYR A 166 -4.12 13.61 8.41
C TYR A 166 -3.15 13.77 7.22
N PRO A 167 -1.82 13.69 7.39
CA PRO A 167 -0.92 13.79 6.25
C PRO A 167 -1.09 12.65 5.25
N LEU A 168 -1.34 11.42 5.70
CA LEU A 168 -1.50 10.26 4.81
C LEU A 168 -2.83 10.26 4.06
N GLY A 169 -3.91 10.70 4.69
CA GLY A 169 -5.26 10.63 4.12
C GLY A 169 -5.71 11.92 3.43
N ILE A 170 -5.14 13.06 3.76
CA ILE A 170 -5.52 14.36 3.20
C ILE A 170 -4.38 14.98 2.41
N VAL A 171 -3.22 15.21 3.04
CA VAL A 171 -2.14 15.96 2.40
C VAL A 171 -1.56 15.19 1.21
N LEU A 172 -1.29 13.90 1.38
CA LEU A 172 -0.68 13.07 0.34
C LEU A 172 -1.60 12.93 -0.90
N PRO A 173 -2.88 12.56 -0.80
CA PRO A 173 -3.80 12.54 -1.94
C PRO A 173 -3.99 13.91 -2.59
N LEU A 174 -4.07 15.01 -1.81
CA LEU A 174 -4.15 16.36 -2.35
C LEU A 174 -2.90 16.75 -3.13
N CYS A 175 -1.71 16.47 -2.60
CA CYS A 175 -0.46 16.71 -3.32
C CYS A 175 -0.44 15.97 -4.67
N VAL A 176 -0.83 14.70 -4.68
CA VAL A 176 -0.90 13.92 -5.92
C VAL A 176 -1.92 14.51 -6.88
N LEU A 177 -3.08 14.92 -6.39
CA LEU A 177 -4.12 15.56 -7.19
C LEU A 177 -3.61 16.85 -7.84
N VAL A 178 -2.94 17.72 -7.07
CA VAL A 178 -2.32 18.96 -7.59
C VAL A 178 -1.26 18.63 -8.65
N PHE A 179 -0.38 17.65 -8.41
CA PHE A 179 0.62 17.22 -9.39
C PHE A 179 -0.01 16.69 -10.68
N ILE A 180 -1.09 15.94 -10.61
CA ILE A 180 -1.81 15.42 -11.76
C ILE A 180 -2.43 16.57 -12.56
N LEU A 181 -3.05 17.55 -11.90
CA LEU A 181 -3.65 18.72 -12.55
C LEU A 181 -2.59 19.61 -13.22
N LEU A 182 -1.47 19.85 -12.55
CA LEU A 182 -0.34 20.62 -13.11
C LEU A 182 0.29 19.90 -14.31
N ALA A 183 0.44 18.58 -14.24
CA ALA A 183 0.93 17.78 -15.36
C ALA A 183 -0.01 17.89 -16.57
N LYS A 184 -1.33 17.88 -16.37
CA LYS A 184 -2.32 18.09 -17.45
C LYS A 184 -2.17 19.47 -18.09
N LYS A 185 -2.02 20.54 -17.27
CA LYS A 185 -1.81 21.90 -17.77
C LYS A 185 -0.54 22.01 -18.62
N ASN A 186 0.51 21.27 -18.29
CA ASN A 186 1.80 21.24 -18.98
C ASN A 186 1.88 20.16 -20.08
N LYS A 187 0.79 19.93 -20.83
CA LYS A 187 0.73 18.96 -21.94
C LYS A 187 1.16 17.52 -21.55
N GLY A 188 0.88 17.13 -20.32
CA GLY A 188 1.16 15.78 -19.82
C GLY A 188 2.59 15.55 -19.31
N LYS A 189 3.45 16.57 -19.32
CA LYS A 189 4.82 16.45 -18.82
C LYS A 189 5.03 17.37 -17.62
N PHE A 190 5.38 16.79 -16.50
CA PHE A 190 5.76 17.55 -15.32
C PHE A 190 7.10 17.03 -14.78
N LYS A 191 8.07 17.93 -14.68
CA LYS A 191 9.40 17.65 -14.11
C LYS A 191 9.59 18.48 -12.86
N LEU A 192 9.75 17.85 -11.72
CA LEU A 192 10.15 18.47 -10.48
C LEU A 192 11.59 18.04 -10.14
N GLY A 193 12.56 18.82 -10.58
CA GLY A 193 13.97 18.48 -10.45
C GLY A 193 14.39 17.22 -11.23
N LYS A 194 15.44 16.54 -10.74
CA LYS A 194 15.95 15.28 -11.36
C LYS A 194 15.17 14.02 -10.92
N VAL A 195 14.36 14.12 -9.86
CA VAL A 195 13.80 12.94 -9.15
C VAL A 195 12.38 12.61 -9.61
N VAL A 196 11.55 13.63 -9.89
CA VAL A 196 10.14 13.41 -10.24
C VAL A 196 9.93 13.77 -11.70
N ASN A 197 9.80 12.74 -12.54
CA ASN A 197 9.42 12.87 -13.94
C ASN A 197 8.08 12.14 -14.13
N VAL A 198 6.99 12.91 -14.24
CA VAL A 198 5.64 12.37 -14.49
C VAL A 198 5.28 12.66 -15.93
N ASP A 199 5.24 11.64 -16.76
CA ASP A 199 4.80 11.73 -18.15
C ASP A 199 3.43 11.03 -18.27
N ILE A 200 2.38 11.84 -18.36
CA ILE A 200 0.98 11.38 -18.52
C ILE A 200 0.60 11.37 -20.01
N SER A 201 1.47 11.89 -20.89
CA SER A 201 1.16 12.05 -22.32
C SER A 201 0.94 10.70 -23.04
N LYS A 202 1.53 9.62 -22.52
CA LYS A 202 1.42 8.27 -23.08
C LYS A 202 0.16 7.50 -22.63
N ASN A 203 -0.55 7.99 -21.61
CA ASN A 203 -1.77 7.34 -21.11
C ASN A 203 -3.00 8.17 -21.46
N ASN A 204 -3.93 7.54 -22.14
CA ASN A 204 -5.22 8.09 -22.49
C ASN A 204 -5.92 8.81 -21.32
N GLY A 205 -6.65 9.89 -21.59
CA GLY A 205 -7.27 10.77 -20.59
C GLY A 205 -8.13 10.12 -19.49
N ILE A 206 -8.52 8.83 -19.63
CA ILE A 206 -9.29 8.09 -18.63
C ILE A 206 -8.42 7.72 -17.42
N SER A 207 -7.16 7.33 -17.60
CA SER A 207 -6.26 7.06 -16.47
C SER A 207 -6.08 8.31 -15.59
N PHE A 208 -6.12 9.49 -16.21
CA PHE A 208 -6.13 10.78 -15.52
C PHE A 208 -7.39 10.95 -14.67
N TRP A 209 -8.58 10.81 -15.24
CA TRP A 209 -9.84 10.97 -14.53
C TRP A 209 -10.02 9.93 -13.41
N CYS A 210 -9.61 8.70 -13.65
CA CYS A 210 -9.60 7.64 -12.64
C CYS A 210 -8.73 8.02 -11.42
N ALA A 211 -7.55 8.56 -11.66
CA ALA A 211 -6.68 9.03 -10.58
C ALA A 211 -7.28 10.22 -9.82
N VAL A 212 -7.87 11.20 -10.55
CA VAL A 212 -8.55 12.35 -9.93
C VAL A 212 -9.70 11.91 -9.04
N ILE A 213 -10.58 11.04 -9.54
CA ILE A 213 -11.71 10.52 -8.77
C ILE A 213 -11.23 9.80 -7.51
N LEU A 214 -10.25 8.90 -7.64
CA LEU A 214 -9.74 8.11 -6.53
C LEU A 214 -9.11 9.01 -5.44
N MET A 215 -8.31 10.01 -5.82
CA MET A 215 -7.69 10.94 -4.88
C MET A 215 -8.72 11.85 -4.21
N THR A 216 -9.73 12.30 -4.95
CA THR A 216 -10.81 13.13 -4.40
C THR A 216 -11.62 12.34 -3.37
N VAL A 217 -12.03 11.12 -3.70
CA VAL A 217 -12.79 10.26 -2.77
C VAL A 217 -11.96 9.90 -1.54
N ALA A 218 -10.64 9.67 -1.70
CA ALA A 218 -9.73 9.44 -0.59
C ALA A 218 -9.70 10.64 0.38
N THR A 219 -9.53 11.84 -0.16
CA THR A 219 -9.46 13.07 0.63
C THR A 219 -10.79 13.37 1.33
N VAL A 220 -11.89 13.33 0.59
CA VAL A 220 -13.22 13.59 1.12
C VAL A 220 -13.58 12.54 2.18
N GLY A 221 -13.34 11.25 1.91
CA GLY A 221 -13.59 10.17 2.86
C GLY A 221 -12.82 10.35 4.17
N THR A 222 -11.56 10.75 4.10
CA THR A 222 -10.76 11.02 5.31
C THR A 222 -11.27 12.22 6.09
N ILE A 223 -11.70 13.31 5.41
CA ILE A 223 -12.28 14.48 6.05
C ILE A 223 -13.61 14.12 6.73
N VAL A 224 -14.47 13.38 6.04
CA VAL A 224 -15.76 12.94 6.59
C VAL A 224 -15.56 12.10 7.85
N LEU A 225 -14.59 11.18 7.85
CA LEU A 225 -14.26 10.36 9.02
C LEU A 225 -13.62 11.16 10.16
N ALA A 226 -12.92 12.24 9.86
CA ALA A 226 -12.41 13.15 10.88
C ALA A 226 -13.55 13.86 11.64
N ILE A 227 -14.66 14.14 10.95
CA ILE A 227 -15.85 14.81 11.53
C ILE A 227 -16.81 13.79 12.16
N VAL A 228 -17.10 12.71 11.45
CA VAL A 228 -18.09 11.69 11.85
C VAL A 228 -17.48 10.28 11.80
N PRO A 229 -16.70 9.88 12.80
CA PRO A 229 -16.01 8.58 12.78
C PRO A 229 -16.96 7.37 12.86
N THR A 230 -18.21 7.56 13.27
CA THR A 230 -19.20 6.47 13.42
C THR A 230 -19.60 5.81 12.09
N ILE A 231 -19.48 6.52 10.97
CA ILE A 231 -19.86 6.00 9.64
C ILE A 231 -18.71 5.36 8.87
N TYR A 232 -17.63 4.96 9.56
CA TYR A 232 -16.41 4.48 8.91
C TYR A 232 -16.63 3.30 7.97
N LEU A 233 -17.50 2.34 8.32
CA LEU A 233 -17.79 1.19 7.45
C LEU A 233 -18.39 1.61 6.11
N ILE A 234 -19.27 2.60 6.13
CA ILE A 234 -19.91 3.12 4.91
C ILE A 234 -18.86 3.82 4.06
N VAL A 235 -18.08 4.72 4.67
CA VAL A 235 -17.04 5.48 3.94
C VAL A 235 -15.98 4.55 3.36
N MET A 236 -15.49 3.58 4.13
CA MET A 236 -14.51 2.60 3.64
C MET A 236 -15.10 1.69 2.56
N GLY A 237 -16.37 1.29 2.70
CA GLY A 237 -17.08 0.50 1.68
C GLY A 237 -17.25 1.27 0.36
N VAL A 238 -17.65 2.54 0.42
CA VAL A 238 -17.73 3.42 -0.76
C VAL A 238 -16.35 3.59 -1.40
N TYR A 239 -15.32 3.83 -0.60
CA TYR A 239 -13.96 3.99 -1.09
C TYR A 239 -13.45 2.73 -1.81
N LEU A 240 -13.64 1.55 -1.22
CA LEU A 240 -13.31 0.27 -1.86
C LEU A 240 -14.11 0.03 -3.14
N GLY A 241 -15.40 0.35 -3.15
CA GLY A 241 -16.25 0.26 -4.33
C GLY A 241 -15.72 1.13 -5.48
N VAL A 242 -15.39 2.39 -5.20
CA VAL A 242 -14.78 3.29 -6.19
C VAL A 242 -13.43 2.76 -6.66
N PHE A 243 -12.60 2.25 -5.75
CA PHE A 243 -11.30 1.66 -6.11
C PHE A 243 -11.46 0.48 -7.08
N ILE A 244 -12.42 -0.42 -6.84
CA ILE A 244 -12.71 -1.57 -7.71
C ILE A 244 -13.20 -1.09 -9.08
N ILE A 245 -14.17 -0.15 -9.11
CA ILE A 245 -14.70 0.40 -10.36
C ILE A 245 -13.58 1.03 -11.21
N VAL A 246 -12.75 1.85 -10.57
CA VAL A 246 -11.57 2.46 -11.23
C VAL A 246 -10.61 1.39 -11.75
N GLY A 247 -10.36 0.35 -10.97
CA GLY A 247 -9.56 -0.80 -11.39
C GLY A 247 -10.12 -1.49 -12.65
N VAL A 248 -11.42 -1.77 -12.67
CA VAL A 248 -12.11 -2.39 -13.81
C VAL A 248 -12.01 -1.50 -15.05
N ILE A 249 -12.29 -0.18 -14.94
CA ILE A 249 -12.17 0.76 -16.05
C ILE A 249 -10.74 0.79 -16.60
N CYS A 250 -9.73 0.77 -15.73
CA CYS A 250 -8.34 0.71 -16.16
C CYS A 250 -7.99 -0.61 -16.85
N THR A 251 -8.58 -1.73 -16.42
CA THR A 251 -8.37 -3.06 -17.02
C THR A 251 -8.95 -3.12 -18.44
N ILE A 252 -10.19 -2.66 -18.65
CA ILE A 252 -10.86 -2.66 -19.95
C ILE A 252 -10.05 -1.89 -21.02
N LYS A 253 -9.23 -0.94 -20.61
CA LYS A 253 -8.39 -0.16 -21.52
C LYS A 253 -6.99 -0.72 -21.76
N LEU A 254 -6.58 -1.73 -20.99
CA LEU A 254 -5.32 -2.44 -21.21
C LEU A 254 -5.46 -3.57 -22.23
N VAL A 255 -6.70 -3.99 -22.49
CA VAL A 255 -7.11 -4.91 -23.56
C VAL A 255 -7.48 -4.12 -24.81
#